data_85a802c19e18a9d54f157888af9dfd8e
#
_entry.id   85a802c19e18a9d54f157888af9dfd8e
#
_cell.length_a   1.000
_cell.length_b   1.000
_cell.length_c   1.000
_cell.angle_alpha   90.00
_cell.angle_beta   90.00
_cell.angle_gamma   90.00
#
_symmetry.space_group_name_H-M   'P 1'
#
loop_
_entity.id
_entity.type
_entity.pdbx_description
1 polymer ?
#
loop_
_entity_poly.entity_id
_entity_poly.type
_entity_poly.pdbx_seq_one_letter_code
_entity_poly.pdbx_strand_id
1 'polypeptide(L)'
;MSTATPPLAPVLRPRRQTKAVTIGDVSIGENHPIAVQTMVKVPTTDYDSAMREIDNVYSINPENLPDREQNILKQINCWEDAMELQPFHADINRVSVPDEGSAGTFERIVKDSPIPLVADIHFRPPMALAALEAGTHKLRINPGNIRDPKLLKKIAREAVARNIPIRVGVNAGSLDRDLLEKYGDHSAEALAISAQNSVRLMEEEGVENMVVSLKANDARWIIDAYQIFAKTSPYPLHLGVTEAGCGRAAVINSWAGLGSLLQMGLGDTIRISLTEDSRLEVVVGHLLLHYLGLPRFAFKP
;
A
#
# COMPACT_ATOMS: atom_id res chain seq x y z
N MET A 1 1.20 47.97 3.78
CA MET A 1 2.13 46.93 3.35
C MET A 1 1.86 45.71 4.21
N SER A 2 1.17 44.70 3.63
CA SER A 2 0.89 43.45 4.34
C SER A 2 2.14 42.61 4.33
N THR A 3 2.77 42.41 5.47
CA THR A 3 3.85 41.42 5.62
C THR A 3 3.23 40.05 5.74
N ALA A 4 2.92 39.47 4.60
CA ALA A 4 2.59 38.02 4.55
C ALA A 4 3.82 37.25 5.01
N THR A 5 3.73 36.61 6.17
CA THR A 5 4.73 35.66 6.64
C THR A 5 4.84 34.58 5.59
N PRO A 6 6.04 34.28 5.06
CA PRO A 6 6.16 33.20 4.09
C PRO A 6 5.65 31.90 4.75
N PRO A 7 4.94 31.02 4.00
CA PRO A 7 4.49 29.76 4.54
C PRO A 7 5.71 28.99 5.07
N LEU A 8 5.64 28.56 6.33
CA LEU A 8 6.65 27.69 6.93
C LEU A 8 6.74 26.45 6.05
N ALA A 9 7.88 26.26 5.41
CA ALA A 9 8.16 25.02 4.70
C ALA A 9 7.92 23.84 5.67
N PRO A 10 7.19 22.80 5.27
CA PRO A 10 6.98 21.66 6.15
C PRO A 10 8.34 21.10 6.56
N VAL A 11 8.57 20.99 7.87
CA VAL A 11 9.79 20.39 8.41
C VAL A 11 9.69 18.88 8.19
N LEU A 12 10.06 18.42 7.00
CA LEU A 12 10.20 17.01 6.72
C LEU A 12 11.40 16.46 7.51
N ARG A 13 11.17 15.44 8.30
CA ARG A 13 12.28 14.67 8.86
C ARG A 13 12.95 13.87 7.76
N PRO A 14 14.28 13.63 7.82
CA PRO A 14 14.94 12.71 6.90
C PRO A 14 14.20 11.37 6.87
N ARG A 15 14.05 10.81 5.67
CA ARG A 15 13.44 9.49 5.54
C ARG A 15 14.25 8.44 6.30
N ARG A 16 13.53 7.57 7.01
CA ARG A 16 14.10 6.43 7.70
C ARG A 16 14.83 5.53 6.69
N GLN A 17 16.05 5.12 7.01
CA GLN A 17 16.78 4.15 6.20
C GLN A 17 16.11 2.78 6.36
N THR A 18 15.80 2.15 5.24
CA THR A 18 15.17 0.83 5.17
C THR A 18 15.93 -0.05 4.18
N LYS A 19 15.68 -1.36 4.23
CA LYS A 19 16.15 -2.27 3.18
C LYS A 19 15.49 -1.88 1.84
N ALA A 20 16.21 -2.04 0.73
CA ALA A 20 15.59 -1.99 -0.59
C ALA A 20 14.78 -3.27 -0.85
N VAL A 21 13.61 -3.13 -1.47
CA VAL A 21 12.77 -4.25 -1.92
C VAL A 21 12.32 -3.97 -3.34
N THR A 22 12.57 -4.91 -4.25
CA THR A 22 12.18 -4.80 -5.66
C THR A 22 10.89 -5.58 -5.93
N ILE A 23 9.94 -4.93 -6.60
CA ILE A 23 8.61 -5.45 -6.93
C ILE A 23 8.43 -5.30 -8.44
N GLY A 24 8.67 -6.36 -9.20
CA GLY A 24 8.79 -6.24 -10.65
C GLY A 24 9.96 -5.33 -11.02
N ASP A 25 9.69 -4.22 -11.67
CA ASP A 25 10.67 -3.18 -12.04
C ASP A 25 10.70 -1.97 -11.10
N VAL A 26 9.87 -1.98 -10.02
CA VAL A 26 9.77 -0.91 -9.03
C VAL A 26 10.54 -1.28 -7.77
N SER A 27 11.58 -0.52 -7.43
CA SER A 27 12.33 -0.66 -6.17
C SER A 27 11.88 0.39 -5.16
N ILE A 28 11.65 -0.03 -3.92
CA ILE A 28 11.21 0.81 -2.80
C ILE A 28 12.17 0.68 -1.63
N GLY A 29 12.08 1.59 -0.68
CA GLY A 29 13.01 1.65 0.46
C GLY A 29 14.31 2.38 0.11
N GLU A 30 15.27 2.38 1.02
CA GLU A 30 16.52 3.15 0.87
C GLU A 30 16.26 4.59 0.41
N ASN A 31 16.87 4.97 -0.74
CA ASN A 31 16.74 6.28 -1.36
C ASN A 31 15.78 6.30 -2.57
N HIS A 32 15.05 5.19 -2.80
CA HIS A 32 14.09 5.13 -3.90
C HIS A 32 12.89 6.06 -3.63
N PRO A 33 12.23 6.56 -4.68
CA PRO A 33 10.98 7.31 -4.52
C PRO A 33 9.91 6.52 -3.76
N ILE A 34 8.91 7.22 -3.23
CA ILE A 34 7.76 6.58 -2.59
C ILE A 34 6.80 6.12 -3.68
N ALA A 35 6.49 4.81 -3.70
CA ALA A 35 5.60 4.25 -4.70
C ALA A 35 4.13 4.48 -4.36
N VAL A 36 3.35 4.91 -5.35
CA VAL A 36 1.89 5.03 -5.26
C VAL A 36 1.25 3.74 -5.75
N GLN A 37 0.58 3.04 -4.84
CA GLN A 37 -0.13 1.81 -5.14
C GLN A 37 -1.63 2.07 -5.18
N THR A 38 -2.33 1.40 -6.10
CA THR A 38 -3.80 1.30 -6.10
C THR A 38 -4.26 -0.15 -6.06
N MET A 39 -5.55 -0.41 -6.32
CA MET A 39 -6.12 -1.76 -6.28
C MET A 39 -7.25 -1.89 -7.29
N VAL A 40 -7.28 -3.02 -7.99
CA VAL A 40 -8.42 -3.46 -8.80
C VAL A 40 -9.65 -3.66 -7.92
N LYS A 41 -10.78 -3.08 -8.32
CA LYS A 41 -12.04 -3.08 -7.55
C LYS A 41 -13.09 -4.07 -8.10
N VAL A 42 -12.93 -4.48 -9.35
CA VAL A 42 -13.79 -5.49 -9.97
C VAL A 42 -13.38 -6.92 -9.56
N PRO A 43 -14.27 -7.91 -9.67
CA PRO A 43 -13.93 -9.31 -9.42
C PRO A 43 -12.78 -9.77 -10.32
N THR A 44 -11.77 -10.42 -9.74
CA THR A 44 -10.61 -10.93 -10.49
C THR A 44 -10.97 -12.03 -11.50
N THR A 45 -12.11 -12.69 -11.33
CA THR A 45 -12.65 -13.66 -12.30
C THR A 45 -13.09 -13.01 -13.62
N ASP A 46 -13.32 -11.71 -13.64
CA ASP A 46 -13.61 -10.94 -14.85
C ASP A 46 -12.29 -10.32 -15.37
N TYR A 47 -11.61 -11.09 -16.23
CA TYR A 47 -10.33 -10.70 -16.81
C TYR A 47 -10.38 -9.38 -17.56
N ASP A 48 -11.39 -9.19 -18.43
CA ASP A 48 -11.46 -8.00 -19.28
C ASP A 48 -11.69 -6.72 -18.47
N SER A 49 -12.55 -6.78 -17.44
CA SER A 49 -12.77 -5.66 -16.54
C SER A 49 -11.56 -5.38 -15.66
N ALA A 50 -10.89 -6.42 -15.16
CA ALA A 50 -9.68 -6.27 -14.35
C ALA A 50 -8.52 -5.65 -15.15
N MET A 51 -8.27 -6.12 -16.37
CA MET A 51 -7.26 -5.53 -17.25
C MET A 51 -7.58 -4.09 -17.61
N ARG A 52 -8.85 -3.79 -17.91
CA ARG A 52 -9.27 -2.39 -18.18
C ARG A 52 -9.01 -1.47 -17.00
N GLU A 53 -9.24 -1.91 -15.75
CA GLU A 53 -8.89 -1.10 -14.56
C GLU A 53 -7.37 -0.94 -14.41
N ILE A 54 -6.57 -1.96 -14.73
CA ILE A 54 -5.11 -1.91 -14.71
C ILE A 54 -4.60 -0.92 -15.76
N ASP A 55 -5.09 -1.01 -16.99
CA ASP A 55 -4.71 -0.13 -18.10
C ASP A 55 -5.09 1.32 -17.81
N ASN A 56 -6.26 1.55 -17.21
CA ASN A 56 -6.73 2.88 -16.84
C ASN A 56 -5.83 3.60 -15.81
N VAL A 57 -5.10 2.85 -14.99
CA VAL A 57 -4.18 3.43 -14.00
C VAL A 57 -2.71 3.42 -14.44
N TYR A 58 -2.43 2.89 -15.62
CA TYR A 58 -1.09 2.90 -16.21
C TYR A 58 -0.69 4.29 -16.73
N SER A 59 -1.63 5.04 -17.30
CA SER A 59 -1.42 6.44 -17.73
C SER A 59 -2.70 7.24 -17.54
N ILE A 60 -2.68 8.17 -16.59
CA ILE A 60 -3.86 8.93 -16.19
C ILE A 60 -3.70 10.39 -16.61
N ASN A 61 -4.63 10.87 -17.45
CA ASN A 61 -4.89 12.29 -17.62
C ASN A 61 -6.10 12.66 -16.75
N PRO A 62 -6.01 13.66 -15.85
CA PRO A 62 -7.12 14.09 -14.99
C PRO A 62 -8.38 14.48 -15.75
N GLU A 63 -8.28 14.99 -16.98
CA GLU A 63 -9.44 15.31 -17.84
C GLU A 63 -10.28 14.08 -18.20
N ASN A 64 -9.67 12.89 -18.20
CA ASN A 64 -10.35 11.63 -18.50
C ASN A 64 -10.96 10.97 -17.25
N LEU A 65 -10.86 11.60 -16.07
CA LEU A 65 -11.59 11.17 -14.89
C LEU A 65 -13.10 11.44 -15.07
N PRO A 66 -13.98 10.62 -14.47
CA PRO A 66 -15.40 10.94 -14.43
C PRO A 66 -15.66 12.30 -13.77
N ASP A 67 -16.75 12.97 -14.12
CA ASP A 67 -17.09 14.32 -13.63
C ASP A 67 -17.08 14.44 -12.10
N ARG A 68 -17.50 13.38 -11.42
CA ARG A 68 -17.51 13.31 -9.94
C ARG A 68 -16.11 13.46 -9.37
N GLU A 69 -15.15 12.73 -9.91
CA GLU A 69 -13.74 12.71 -9.49
C GLU A 69 -13.04 14.02 -9.84
N GLN A 70 -13.32 14.59 -11.02
CA GLN A 70 -12.87 15.94 -11.38
C GLN A 70 -13.39 16.99 -10.40
N ASN A 71 -14.68 16.89 -10.01
CA ASN A 71 -15.26 17.79 -9.03
C ASN A 71 -14.63 17.67 -7.64
N ILE A 72 -14.20 16.47 -7.23
CA ILE A 72 -13.46 16.30 -5.98
C ILE A 72 -12.14 17.07 -6.03
N LEU A 73 -11.36 16.96 -7.11
CA LEU A 73 -10.11 17.70 -7.29
C LEU A 73 -10.34 19.22 -7.25
N LYS A 74 -11.40 19.71 -7.88
CA LYS A 74 -11.79 21.13 -7.83
C LYS A 74 -12.18 21.57 -6.42
N GLN A 75 -12.93 20.75 -5.68
CA GLN A 75 -13.37 21.04 -4.31
C GLN A 75 -12.24 21.08 -3.28
N ILE A 76 -11.15 20.34 -3.50
CA ILE A 76 -9.94 20.38 -2.69
C ILE A 76 -8.90 21.36 -3.23
N ASN A 77 -9.23 22.13 -4.26
CA ASN A 77 -8.37 23.14 -4.90
C ASN A 77 -7.06 22.56 -5.48
N CYS A 78 -7.14 21.37 -6.06
CA CYS A 78 -5.99 20.66 -6.63
C CYS A 78 -6.10 20.40 -8.14
N TRP A 79 -7.11 20.95 -8.81
CA TRP A 79 -7.35 20.73 -10.23
C TRP A 79 -6.20 21.24 -11.10
N GLU A 80 -5.76 22.47 -10.86
CA GLU A 80 -4.69 23.11 -11.64
C GLU A 80 -3.36 22.35 -11.49
N ASP A 81 -3.02 21.99 -10.26
CA ASP A 81 -1.81 21.20 -9.99
C ASP A 81 -1.88 19.82 -10.65
N ALA A 82 -3.07 19.18 -10.64
CA ALA A 82 -3.27 17.91 -11.33
C ALA A 82 -3.08 18.04 -12.85
N MET A 83 -3.51 19.14 -13.44
CA MET A 83 -3.34 19.41 -14.87
C MET A 83 -1.88 19.71 -15.22
N GLU A 84 -1.14 20.36 -14.34
CA GLU A 84 0.29 20.67 -14.55
C GLU A 84 1.18 19.44 -14.40
N LEU A 85 0.87 18.56 -13.43
CA LEU A 85 1.73 17.43 -13.03
C LEU A 85 1.48 16.14 -13.82
N GLN A 86 0.48 16.11 -14.71
CA GLN A 86 0.18 14.94 -15.53
C GLN A 86 1.36 14.56 -16.48
N PRO A 87 1.45 13.31 -16.98
CA PRO A 87 0.56 12.18 -16.67
C PRO A 87 0.85 11.58 -15.29
N PHE A 88 -0.18 10.98 -14.71
CA PHE A 88 -0.04 10.18 -13.50
C PHE A 88 -0.09 8.69 -13.84
N HIS A 89 0.46 7.86 -12.97
CA HIS A 89 0.43 6.40 -13.10
C HIS A 89 0.47 5.74 -11.73
N ALA A 90 -0.09 4.55 -11.63
CA ALA A 90 0.14 3.70 -10.49
C ALA A 90 1.50 2.99 -10.65
N ASP A 91 2.37 3.09 -9.66
CA ASP A 91 3.66 2.37 -9.67
C ASP A 91 3.46 0.88 -9.44
N ILE A 92 2.44 0.52 -8.65
CA ILE A 92 2.12 -0.86 -8.26
C ILE A 92 0.60 -0.99 -8.23
N ASN A 93 0.05 -2.11 -8.72
CA ASN A 93 -1.36 -2.40 -8.56
C ASN A 93 -1.59 -3.67 -7.73
N ARG A 94 -2.69 -3.73 -6.98
CA ARG A 94 -3.05 -4.85 -6.13
C ARG A 94 -4.31 -5.54 -6.66
N VAL A 95 -4.27 -6.87 -6.74
CA VAL A 95 -5.36 -7.71 -7.21
C VAL A 95 -5.73 -8.71 -6.11
N SER A 96 -7.00 -8.83 -5.79
CA SER A 96 -7.48 -9.81 -4.81
C SER A 96 -7.56 -11.20 -5.43
N VAL A 97 -7.09 -12.24 -4.71
CA VAL A 97 -7.16 -13.65 -5.16
C VAL A 97 -7.89 -14.46 -4.09
N PRO A 98 -9.23 -14.37 -4.04
CA PRO A 98 -10.02 -14.99 -2.98
C PRO A 98 -10.25 -16.50 -3.15
N ASP A 99 -10.22 -17.04 -4.37
CA ASP A 99 -10.57 -18.41 -4.70
C ASP A 99 -9.82 -18.94 -5.94
N GLU A 100 -10.04 -20.20 -6.27
CA GLU A 100 -9.38 -20.89 -7.39
C GLU A 100 -9.73 -20.30 -8.75
N GLY A 101 -10.97 -19.83 -8.95
CA GLY A 101 -11.39 -19.15 -10.18
C GLY A 101 -10.61 -17.86 -10.40
N SER A 102 -10.46 -17.10 -9.35
CA SER A 102 -9.64 -15.87 -9.33
C SER A 102 -8.16 -16.15 -9.55
N ALA A 103 -7.63 -17.27 -9.01
CA ALA A 103 -6.24 -17.66 -9.19
C ALA A 103 -5.90 -17.98 -10.65
N GLY A 104 -6.77 -18.73 -11.34
CA GLY A 104 -6.59 -19.03 -12.76
C GLY A 104 -6.65 -17.80 -13.66
N THR A 105 -7.52 -16.86 -13.37
CA THR A 105 -7.59 -15.58 -14.09
C THR A 105 -6.38 -14.71 -13.76
N PHE A 106 -5.95 -14.69 -12.50
CA PHE A 106 -4.82 -13.89 -12.02
C PHE A 106 -3.50 -14.24 -12.74
N GLU A 107 -3.28 -15.52 -13.07
CA GLU A 107 -2.11 -15.93 -13.85
C GLU A 107 -2.03 -15.22 -15.21
N ARG A 108 -3.17 -15.06 -15.89
CA ARG A 108 -3.24 -14.32 -17.16
C ARG A 108 -3.02 -12.83 -16.94
N ILE A 109 -3.67 -12.26 -15.93
CA ILE A 109 -3.53 -10.84 -15.56
C ILE A 109 -2.07 -10.49 -15.26
N VAL A 110 -1.32 -11.35 -14.54
CA VAL A 110 0.10 -11.11 -14.23
C VAL A 110 0.95 -11.05 -15.51
N LYS A 111 0.66 -11.91 -16.50
CA LYS A 111 1.42 -11.94 -17.76
C LYS A 111 1.17 -10.72 -18.63
N ASP A 112 -0.06 -10.20 -18.61
CA ASP A 112 -0.50 -9.17 -19.54
C ASP A 112 -0.42 -7.75 -18.91
N SER A 113 -0.22 -7.65 -17.59
CA SER A 113 -0.19 -6.37 -16.88
C SER A 113 1.06 -5.54 -17.20
N PRO A 114 0.90 -4.26 -17.60
CA PRO A 114 2.02 -3.33 -17.77
C PRO A 114 2.57 -2.79 -16.44
N ILE A 115 1.95 -3.11 -15.32
CA ILE A 115 2.29 -2.62 -13.98
C ILE A 115 2.60 -3.79 -13.05
N PRO A 116 3.61 -3.70 -12.16
CA PRO A 116 3.84 -4.73 -11.16
C PRO A 116 2.61 -5.01 -10.29
N LEU A 117 2.28 -6.28 -10.09
CA LEU A 117 1.08 -6.72 -9.37
C LEU A 117 1.39 -7.31 -8.01
N VAL A 118 0.52 -7.00 -7.06
CA VAL A 118 0.49 -7.59 -5.71
C VAL A 118 -0.72 -8.51 -5.60
N ALA A 119 -0.49 -9.80 -5.39
CA ALA A 119 -1.56 -10.73 -5.03
C ALA A 119 -1.97 -10.50 -3.57
N ASP A 120 -3.24 -10.24 -3.35
CA ASP A 120 -3.80 -9.98 -2.01
C ASP A 120 -4.60 -11.18 -1.52
N ILE A 121 -4.03 -11.88 -0.52
CA ILE A 121 -4.61 -13.10 0.04
C ILE A 121 -5.18 -12.79 1.42
N HIS A 122 -6.51 -12.82 1.54
CA HIS A 122 -7.20 -12.50 2.80
C HIS A 122 -7.61 -13.72 3.61
N PHE A 123 -8.40 -14.64 3.00
CA PHE A 123 -9.12 -15.68 3.75
C PHE A 123 -8.73 -17.10 3.39
N ARG A 124 -8.11 -17.33 2.22
CA ARG A 124 -7.76 -18.65 1.73
C ARG A 124 -6.26 -18.78 1.50
N PRO A 125 -5.50 -19.12 2.54
CA PRO A 125 -4.04 -19.22 2.47
C PRO A 125 -3.49 -20.09 1.31
N PRO A 126 -4.15 -21.19 0.87
CA PRO A 126 -3.69 -21.93 -0.31
C PRO A 126 -3.58 -21.10 -1.58
N MET A 127 -4.38 -20.03 -1.72
CA MET A 127 -4.31 -19.12 -2.87
C MET A 127 -2.97 -18.36 -2.93
N ALA A 128 -2.27 -18.25 -1.80
CA ALA A 128 -0.92 -17.68 -1.80
C ALA A 128 0.05 -18.51 -2.65
N LEU A 129 -0.04 -19.83 -2.58
CA LEU A 129 0.81 -20.71 -3.41
C LEU A 129 0.46 -20.57 -4.89
N ALA A 130 -0.83 -20.56 -5.22
CA ALA A 130 -1.27 -20.34 -6.59
C ALA A 130 -0.82 -18.99 -7.16
N ALA A 131 -0.86 -17.92 -6.34
CA ALA A 131 -0.38 -16.61 -6.76
C ALA A 131 1.15 -16.57 -6.95
N LEU A 132 1.92 -17.29 -6.12
CA LEU A 132 3.36 -17.44 -6.28
C LEU A 132 3.70 -18.24 -7.56
N GLU A 133 2.95 -19.31 -7.85
CA GLU A 133 3.09 -20.09 -9.09
C GLU A 133 2.76 -19.27 -10.32
N ALA A 134 1.74 -18.40 -10.25
CA ALA A 134 1.37 -17.47 -11.30
C ALA A 134 2.42 -16.37 -11.56
N GLY A 135 3.45 -16.25 -10.71
CA GLY A 135 4.53 -15.27 -10.88
C GLY A 135 4.16 -13.86 -10.43
N THR A 136 3.33 -13.72 -9.38
CA THR A 136 3.04 -12.39 -8.79
C THR A 136 4.34 -11.65 -8.45
N HIS A 137 4.36 -10.32 -8.62
CA HIS A 137 5.54 -9.52 -8.32
C HIS A 137 5.70 -9.23 -6.82
N LYS A 138 4.62 -9.34 -6.03
CA LYS A 138 4.63 -9.30 -4.57
C LYS A 138 3.43 -10.04 -4.03
N LEU A 139 3.60 -10.74 -2.91
CA LEU A 139 2.51 -11.39 -2.20
C LEU A 139 2.12 -10.58 -0.96
N ARG A 140 0.83 -10.35 -0.74
CA ARG A 140 0.32 -9.79 0.52
C ARG A 140 -0.43 -10.86 1.32
N ILE A 141 0.01 -11.08 2.53
CA ILE A 141 -0.64 -11.96 3.51
C ILE A 141 -0.75 -11.27 4.87
N ASN A 142 -1.66 -11.80 5.70
CA ASN A 142 -1.66 -11.55 7.14
C ASN A 142 -1.29 -12.87 7.83
N PRO A 143 -0.06 -13.00 8.36
CA PRO A 143 0.36 -14.24 9.02
C PRO A 143 -0.57 -14.66 10.17
N GLY A 144 -1.14 -13.70 10.92
CA GLY A 144 -2.09 -13.97 11.98
C GLY A 144 -3.40 -14.64 11.53
N ASN A 145 -3.74 -14.55 10.24
CA ASN A 145 -4.92 -15.23 9.67
C ASN A 145 -4.61 -16.65 9.19
N ILE A 146 -3.34 -17.05 9.13
CA ILE A 146 -2.91 -18.37 8.67
C ILE A 146 -2.69 -19.28 9.88
N ARG A 147 -3.73 -20.03 10.24
CA ARG A 147 -3.73 -20.89 11.44
C ARG A 147 -2.84 -22.13 11.32
N ASP A 148 -2.52 -22.56 10.09
CA ASP A 148 -1.63 -23.70 9.86
C ASP A 148 -0.18 -23.22 9.72
N PRO A 149 0.70 -23.48 10.72
CA PRO A 149 2.10 -23.09 10.66
C PRO A 149 2.87 -23.77 9.52
N LYS A 150 2.49 -24.99 9.13
CA LYS A 150 3.15 -25.72 8.03
C LYS A 150 2.87 -25.04 6.70
N LEU A 151 1.63 -24.58 6.48
CA LEU A 151 1.26 -23.86 5.29
C LEU A 151 1.96 -22.49 5.23
N LEU A 152 2.02 -21.77 6.35
CA LEU A 152 2.74 -20.49 6.41
C LEU A 152 4.23 -20.65 6.06
N LYS A 153 4.89 -21.67 6.63
CA LYS A 153 6.27 -22.01 6.28
C LYS A 153 6.45 -22.36 4.82
N LYS A 154 5.52 -23.13 4.24
CA LYS A 154 5.54 -23.46 2.82
C LYS A 154 5.44 -22.21 1.95
N ILE A 155 4.51 -21.30 2.26
CA ILE A 155 4.34 -20.03 1.53
C ILE A 155 5.62 -19.19 1.60
N ALA A 156 6.21 -19.07 2.80
CA ALA A 156 7.46 -18.32 3.00
C ALA A 156 8.60 -18.88 2.14
N ARG A 157 8.82 -20.20 2.19
CA ARG A 157 9.89 -20.87 1.42
C ARG A 157 9.69 -20.76 -0.09
N GLU A 158 8.46 -20.91 -0.57
CA GLU A 158 8.15 -20.72 -1.99
C GLU A 158 8.38 -19.29 -2.45
N ALA A 159 8.05 -18.30 -1.62
CA ALA A 159 8.34 -16.90 -1.92
C ALA A 159 9.85 -16.64 -1.98
N VAL A 160 10.64 -17.18 -1.03
CA VAL A 160 12.10 -17.09 -1.04
C VAL A 160 12.69 -17.76 -2.28
N ALA A 161 12.26 -18.98 -2.60
CA ALA A 161 12.77 -19.72 -3.75
C ALA A 161 12.52 -19.01 -5.09
N ARG A 162 11.47 -18.20 -5.17
CA ARG A 162 11.08 -17.41 -6.37
C ARG A 162 11.56 -15.95 -6.30
N ASN A 163 12.23 -15.56 -5.22
CA ASN A 163 12.63 -14.17 -4.93
C ASN A 163 11.44 -13.17 -4.99
N ILE A 164 10.26 -13.60 -4.54
CA ILE A 164 9.05 -12.78 -4.51
C ILE A 164 8.92 -12.14 -3.13
N PRO A 165 8.91 -10.80 -3.02
CA PRO A 165 8.77 -10.12 -1.74
C PRO A 165 7.39 -10.34 -1.12
N ILE A 166 7.36 -10.41 0.23
CA ILE A 166 6.13 -10.57 1.00
C ILE A 166 5.78 -9.25 1.69
N ARG A 167 4.53 -8.79 1.52
CA ARG A 167 3.97 -7.77 2.40
C ARG A 167 3.24 -8.43 3.57
N VAL A 168 3.82 -8.26 4.74
CA VAL A 168 3.21 -8.61 6.02
C VAL A 168 2.21 -7.51 6.40
N GLY A 169 0.91 -7.84 6.35
CA GLY A 169 -0.14 -6.90 6.68
C GLY A 169 -0.84 -7.27 7.99
N VAL A 170 -0.65 -6.48 9.02
CA VAL A 170 -1.25 -6.69 10.33
C VAL A 170 -2.45 -5.75 10.53
N ASN A 171 -3.55 -6.26 11.06
CA ASN A 171 -4.75 -5.49 11.33
C ASN A 171 -5.08 -5.53 12.83
N ALA A 172 -5.54 -4.42 13.38
CA ALA A 172 -5.97 -4.34 14.78
C ALA A 172 -7.09 -5.36 15.12
N GLY A 173 -7.96 -5.65 14.16
CA GLY A 173 -9.03 -6.64 14.33
C GLY A 173 -8.58 -8.12 14.31
N SER A 174 -7.29 -8.40 14.11
CA SER A 174 -6.72 -9.76 14.08
C SER A 174 -5.55 -9.93 15.06
N LEU A 175 -5.51 -9.16 16.13
CA LEU A 175 -4.52 -9.29 17.20
C LEU A 175 -4.72 -10.58 18.00
N ASP A 176 -3.61 -11.16 18.45
CA ASP A 176 -3.63 -12.33 19.32
C ASP A 176 -4.27 -12.01 20.67
N ARG A 177 -4.97 -12.99 21.28
CA ARG A 177 -5.66 -12.81 22.55
C ARG A 177 -4.74 -12.34 23.67
N ASP A 178 -3.54 -12.89 23.75
CA ASP A 178 -2.54 -12.52 24.78
C ASP A 178 -2.15 -11.04 24.67
N LEU A 179 -2.08 -10.49 23.46
CA LEU A 179 -1.83 -9.08 23.24
C LEU A 179 -3.02 -8.21 23.64
N LEU A 180 -4.25 -8.67 23.30
CA LEU A 180 -5.48 -7.98 23.69
C LEU A 180 -5.66 -7.95 25.22
N GLU A 181 -5.40 -9.07 25.92
CA GLU A 181 -5.47 -9.16 27.37
C GLU A 181 -4.43 -8.25 28.05
N LYS A 182 -3.23 -8.17 27.50
CA LYS A 182 -2.13 -7.39 28.09
C LYS A 182 -2.22 -5.88 27.82
N TYR A 183 -2.63 -5.48 26.62
CA TYR A 183 -2.55 -4.09 26.16
C TYR A 183 -3.92 -3.45 25.87
N GLY A 184 -5.00 -4.22 25.90
CA GLY A 184 -6.37 -3.78 25.56
C GLY A 184 -6.64 -3.76 24.04
N ASP A 185 -7.92 -3.57 23.71
CA ASP A 185 -8.41 -3.67 22.31
C ASP A 185 -7.88 -2.57 21.37
N HIS A 186 -7.35 -1.50 21.94
CA HIS A 186 -7.04 -0.27 21.22
C HIS A 186 -5.61 0.22 21.53
N SER A 187 -4.61 -0.64 21.32
CA SER A 187 -3.23 -0.34 21.66
C SER A 187 -2.32 -0.30 20.44
N ALA A 188 -1.63 0.84 20.26
CA ALA A 188 -0.58 1.02 19.27
C ALA A 188 0.59 0.05 19.51
N GLU A 189 0.91 -0.19 20.79
CA GLU A 189 1.94 -1.15 21.21
C GLU A 189 1.57 -2.56 20.80
N ALA A 190 0.32 -3.01 21.06
CA ALA A 190 -0.14 -4.34 20.67
C ALA A 190 -0.04 -4.54 19.15
N LEU A 191 -0.44 -3.54 18.37
CA LEU A 191 -0.36 -3.59 16.91
C LEU A 191 1.10 -3.66 16.42
N ALA A 192 1.99 -2.87 17.02
CA ALA A 192 3.42 -2.88 16.68
C ALA A 192 4.09 -4.21 17.05
N ILE A 193 3.77 -4.76 18.24
CA ILE A 193 4.31 -6.06 18.70
C ILE A 193 3.79 -7.20 17.79
N SER A 194 2.51 -7.20 17.43
CA SER A 194 1.95 -8.18 16.49
C SER A 194 2.66 -8.14 15.13
N ALA A 195 2.99 -6.93 14.65
CA ALA A 195 3.77 -6.77 13.43
C ALA A 195 5.21 -7.30 13.58
N GLN A 196 5.87 -7.02 14.70
CA GLN A 196 7.22 -7.55 15.00
C GLN A 196 7.22 -9.09 15.08
N ASN A 197 6.24 -9.68 15.73
CA ASN A 197 6.08 -11.14 15.81
C ASN A 197 5.88 -11.76 14.43
N SER A 198 5.01 -11.13 13.60
CA SER A 198 4.75 -11.58 12.24
C SER A 198 5.99 -11.49 11.33
N VAL A 199 6.77 -10.41 11.48
CA VAL A 199 8.04 -10.26 10.76
C VAL A 199 9.05 -11.33 11.19
N ARG A 200 9.23 -11.52 12.51
CA ARG A 200 10.16 -12.55 13.04
C ARG A 200 9.81 -13.95 12.52
N LEU A 201 8.52 -14.28 12.49
CA LEU A 201 8.04 -15.56 11.96
C LEU A 201 8.42 -15.77 10.49
N MET A 202 8.42 -14.70 9.68
CA MET A 202 8.87 -14.76 8.29
C MET A 202 10.41 -14.85 8.19
N GLU A 203 11.13 -14.11 9.03
CA GLU A 203 12.60 -14.17 9.11
C GLU A 203 13.12 -15.56 9.46
N GLU A 204 12.45 -16.28 10.37
CA GLU A 204 12.78 -17.67 10.74
C GLU A 204 12.69 -18.65 9.56
N GLU A 205 11.90 -18.33 8.54
CA GLU A 205 11.80 -19.10 7.29
C GLU A 205 12.66 -18.52 6.15
N GLY A 206 13.54 -17.56 6.45
CA GLY A 206 14.51 -16.99 5.53
C GLY A 206 13.96 -15.88 4.62
N VAL A 207 12.78 -15.31 4.92
CA VAL A 207 12.23 -14.19 4.14
C VAL A 207 12.95 -12.90 4.52
N GLU A 208 13.76 -12.37 3.61
CA GLU A 208 14.48 -11.10 3.79
C GLU A 208 13.84 -9.94 3.02
N ASN A 209 13.13 -10.24 1.94
CA ASN A 209 12.44 -9.25 1.11
C ASN A 209 11.02 -9.03 1.64
N MET A 210 10.87 -8.12 2.61
CA MET A 210 9.58 -7.83 3.23
C MET A 210 9.21 -6.36 3.15
N VAL A 211 7.90 -6.12 3.08
CA VAL A 211 7.26 -4.82 3.29
C VAL A 211 6.26 -5.00 4.43
N VAL A 212 6.12 -4.02 5.31
CA VAL A 212 5.22 -4.15 6.45
C VAL A 212 4.12 -3.10 6.41
N SER A 213 2.90 -3.49 6.73
CA SER A 213 1.77 -2.58 6.86
C SER A 213 0.97 -2.86 8.13
N LEU A 214 0.71 -1.80 8.88
CA LEU A 214 -0.11 -1.79 10.08
C LEU A 214 -1.43 -1.08 9.77
N LYS A 215 -2.56 -1.66 10.16
CA LYS A 215 -3.88 -1.11 9.88
C LYS A 215 -4.74 -1.08 11.13
N ALA A 216 -5.34 0.05 11.40
CA ALA A 216 -6.35 0.27 12.41
C ALA A 216 -7.38 1.29 11.92
N ASN A 217 -8.49 1.43 12.64
CA ASN A 217 -9.58 2.34 12.27
C ASN A 217 -9.32 3.78 12.76
N ASP A 218 -8.39 3.99 13.69
CA ASP A 218 -8.01 5.31 14.21
C ASP A 218 -6.63 5.71 13.69
N ALA A 219 -6.56 6.88 13.03
CA ALA A 219 -5.33 7.38 12.44
C ALA A 219 -4.22 7.63 13.49
N ARG A 220 -4.58 8.02 14.73
CA ARG A 220 -3.61 8.26 15.81
C ARG A 220 -2.91 6.97 16.20
N TRP A 221 -3.65 5.87 16.33
CA TRP A 221 -3.06 4.57 16.62
C TRP A 221 -2.14 4.08 15.53
N ILE A 222 -2.54 4.30 14.27
CA ILE A 222 -1.68 3.96 13.13
C ILE A 222 -0.37 4.73 13.22
N ILE A 223 -0.41 6.03 13.50
CA ILE A 223 0.78 6.88 13.62
C ILE A 223 1.70 6.37 14.73
N ASP A 224 1.15 6.14 15.92
CA ASP A 224 1.93 5.65 17.07
C ASP A 224 2.48 4.24 16.82
N ALA A 225 1.67 3.33 16.28
CA ALA A 225 2.09 1.97 15.97
C ALA A 225 3.25 1.94 14.95
N TYR A 226 3.17 2.76 13.89
CA TYR A 226 4.26 2.88 12.93
C TYR A 226 5.52 3.48 13.54
N GLN A 227 5.41 4.47 14.42
CA GLN A 227 6.55 5.05 15.12
C GLN A 227 7.24 4.02 16.03
N ILE A 228 6.46 3.20 16.76
CA ILE A 228 6.99 2.13 17.61
C ILE A 228 7.67 1.07 16.75
N PHE A 229 6.99 0.56 15.73
CA PHE A 229 7.50 -0.49 14.85
C PHE A 229 8.77 -0.05 14.09
N ALA A 230 8.80 1.18 13.61
CA ALA A 230 9.90 1.73 12.82
C ALA A 230 11.22 1.84 13.57
N LYS A 231 11.20 1.89 14.92
CA LYS A 231 12.41 1.95 15.75
C LYS A 231 13.23 0.65 15.72
N THR A 232 12.59 -0.47 15.44
CA THR A 232 13.19 -1.82 15.59
C THR A 232 13.23 -2.62 14.31
N SER A 233 12.54 -2.18 13.24
CA SER A 233 12.43 -2.92 11.99
C SER A 233 13.14 -2.21 10.85
N PRO A 234 13.98 -2.89 10.04
CA PRO A 234 14.65 -2.30 8.88
C PRO A 234 13.81 -2.36 7.60
N TYR A 235 12.61 -2.94 7.65
CA TYR A 235 11.80 -3.18 6.45
C TYR A 235 11.03 -1.94 5.99
N PRO A 236 10.84 -1.78 4.66
CA PRO A 236 9.98 -0.74 4.09
C PRO A 236 8.55 -0.81 4.62
N LEU A 237 7.92 0.36 4.71
CA LEU A 237 6.56 0.52 5.21
C LEU A 237 5.58 0.83 4.08
N HIS A 238 4.47 0.10 4.04
CA HIS A 238 3.32 0.42 3.21
C HIS A 238 2.26 1.12 4.03
N LEU A 239 2.04 2.39 3.73
CA LEU A 239 1.07 3.22 4.44
C LEU A 239 -0.30 3.21 3.74
N GLY A 240 -1.36 3.19 4.51
CA GLY A 240 -2.72 3.31 4.00
C GLY A 240 -3.70 3.55 5.14
N VAL A 241 -4.59 4.51 4.97
CA VAL A 241 -5.76 4.69 5.84
C VAL A 241 -6.89 3.86 5.27
N THR A 242 -7.46 2.96 6.08
CA THR A 242 -8.63 2.15 5.70
C THR A 242 -9.90 2.89 6.11
N GLU A 243 -10.98 2.69 5.33
CA GLU A 243 -12.30 3.27 5.65
C GLU A 243 -12.30 4.81 5.73
N ALA A 244 -11.49 5.46 4.89
CA ALA A 244 -11.43 6.92 4.84
C ALA A 244 -12.76 7.56 4.40
N GLY A 245 -13.67 6.77 3.79
CA GLY A 245 -14.98 7.21 3.32
C GLY A 245 -15.01 7.52 1.82
N CYS A 246 -15.76 8.55 1.44
CA CYS A 246 -15.93 8.98 0.05
C CYS A 246 -15.79 10.50 -0.11
N GLY A 247 -15.57 10.93 -1.36
CA GLY A 247 -15.48 12.32 -1.74
C GLY A 247 -14.29 13.05 -1.12
N ARG A 248 -14.38 14.39 -1.10
CA ARG A 248 -13.31 15.25 -0.58
C ARG A 248 -12.89 14.94 0.86
N ALA A 249 -13.85 14.54 1.70
CA ALA A 249 -13.55 14.25 3.10
C ALA A 249 -12.62 13.04 3.24
N ALA A 250 -12.82 12.01 2.41
CA ALA A 250 -11.96 10.83 2.38
C ALA A 250 -10.54 11.16 1.91
N VAL A 251 -10.40 12.05 0.93
CA VAL A 251 -9.07 12.53 0.49
C VAL A 251 -8.37 13.27 1.62
N ILE A 252 -9.06 14.21 2.29
CA ILE A 252 -8.50 14.98 3.39
C ILE A 252 -8.09 14.08 4.56
N ASN A 253 -8.94 13.11 4.94
CA ASN A 253 -8.64 12.16 6.01
C ASN A 253 -7.42 11.30 5.67
N SER A 254 -7.33 10.82 4.43
CA SER A 254 -6.17 10.06 3.94
C SER A 254 -4.91 10.91 3.97
N TRP A 255 -4.97 12.15 3.50
CA TRP A 255 -3.84 13.07 3.51
C TRP A 255 -3.38 13.43 4.92
N ALA A 256 -4.31 13.64 5.86
CA ALA A 256 -3.97 13.90 7.25
C ALA A 256 -3.19 12.73 7.88
N GLY A 257 -3.66 11.49 7.70
CA GLY A 257 -3.00 10.31 8.24
C GLY A 257 -1.66 10.00 7.55
N LEU A 258 -1.67 9.91 6.22
CA LEU A 258 -0.45 9.59 5.45
C LEU A 258 0.56 10.72 5.52
N GLY A 259 0.12 11.98 5.39
CA GLY A 259 0.98 13.15 5.44
C GLY A 259 1.72 13.28 6.77
N SER A 260 1.05 12.98 7.89
CA SER A 260 1.69 12.97 9.21
C SER A 260 2.84 11.95 9.28
N LEU A 261 2.64 10.72 8.79
CA LEU A 261 3.67 9.69 8.76
C LEU A 261 4.82 10.06 7.82
N LEU A 262 4.50 10.54 6.62
CA LEU A 262 5.49 10.95 5.62
C LEU A 262 6.35 12.12 6.12
N GLN A 263 5.77 13.11 6.82
CA GLN A 263 6.52 14.20 7.45
C GLN A 263 7.46 13.71 8.55
N MET A 264 7.14 12.61 9.21
CA MET A 264 8.03 11.96 10.18
C MET A 264 9.15 11.12 9.52
N GLY A 265 9.22 11.08 8.19
CA GLY A 265 10.17 10.27 7.43
C GLY A 265 9.79 8.80 7.36
N LEU A 266 8.53 8.44 7.63
CA LEU A 266 8.02 7.07 7.61
C LEU A 266 7.19 6.84 6.34
N GLY A 267 7.46 5.75 5.62
CA GLY A 267 6.71 5.33 4.44
C GLY A 267 7.55 5.20 3.19
N ASP A 268 7.36 4.09 2.51
CA ASP A 268 8.09 3.71 1.29
C ASP A 268 7.14 3.38 0.14
N THR A 269 5.90 3.03 0.45
CA THR A 269 4.78 2.96 -0.48
C THR A 269 3.51 3.45 0.20
N ILE A 270 2.63 4.07 -0.59
CA ILE A 270 1.35 4.58 -0.08
C ILE A 270 0.18 4.04 -0.92
N ARG A 271 -0.99 3.90 -0.27
CA ARG A 271 -2.26 3.73 -0.96
C ARG A 271 -3.33 4.61 -0.33
N ILE A 272 -3.96 5.45 -1.14
CA ILE A 272 -5.19 6.14 -0.79
C ILE A 272 -6.35 5.20 -1.13
N SER A 273 -7.28 5.00 -0.19
CA SER A 273 -8.40 4.06 -0.31
C SER A 273 -9.69 4.84 -0.40
N LEU A 274 -10.25 4.95 -1.59
CA LEU A 274 -11.50 5.65 -1.86
C LEU A 274 -12.55 4.68 -2.42
N THR A 275 -13.82 5.06 -2.32
CA THR A 275 -14.91 4.36 -3.02
C THR A 275 -15.01 4.76 -4.50
N GLU A 276 -14.43 5.89 -4.86
CA GLU A 276 -14.35 6.44 -6.20
C GLU A 276 -13.46 5.62 -7.14
N ASP A 277 -13.32 6.07 -8.38
CA ASP A 277 -12.45 5.47 -9.39
C ASP A 277 -11.00 5.35 -8.89
N SER A 278 -10.35 4.23 -9.20
CA SER A 278 -8.96 3.95 -8.79
C SER A 278 -7.96 4.98 -9.31
N ARG A 279 -8.26 5.62 -10.45
CA ARG A 279 -7.45 6.71 -11.02
C ARG A 279 -7.35 7.91 -10.08
N LEU A 280 -8.46 8.26 -9.39
CA LEU A 280 -8.43 9.35 -8.40
C LEU A 280 -7.51 9.00 -7.22
N GLU A 281 -7.50 7.74 -6.74
CA GLU A 281 -6.57 7.30 -5.68
C GLU A 281 -5.12 7.60 -6.05
N VAL A 282 -4.76 7.33 -7.32
CA VAL A 282 -3.40 7.55 -7.84
C VAL A 282 -3.09 9.04 -7.94
N VAL A 283 -3.97 9.83 -8.56
CA VAL A 283 -3.78 11.28 -8.72
C VAL A 283 -3.58 11.96 -7.36
N VAL A 284 -4.48 11.73 -6.40
CA VAL A 284 -4.36 12.36 -5.06
C VAL A 284 -3.20 11.80 -4.24
N GLY A 285 -2.75 10.57 -4.52
CA GLY A 285 -1.52 10.02 -3.95
C GLY A 285 -0.27 10.77 -4.42
N HIS A 286 -0.13 11.00 -5.70
CA HIS A 286 0.97 11.79 -6.26
C HIS A 286 0.92 13.27 -5.86
N LEU A 287 -0.29 13.86 -5.79
CA LEU A 287 -0.46 15.23 -5.29
C LEU A 287 0.00 15.36 -3.83
N LEU A 288 -0.31 14.39 -2.98
CA LEU A 288 0.20 14.37 -1.60
C LEU A 288 1.73 14.39 -1.57
N LEU A 289 2.39 13.54 -2.36
CA LEU A 289 3.85 13.51 -2.43
C LEU A 289 4.42 14.84 -2.95
N HIS A 290 3.78 15.42 -3.97
CA HIS A 290 4.15 16.73 -4.52
C HIS A 290 4.08 17.84 -3.47
N TYR A 291 2.96 17.98 -2.77
CA TYR A 291 2.80 19.02 -1.73
C TYR A 291 3.73 18.85 -0.53
N LEU A 292 4.20 17.63 -0.28
CA LEU A 292 5.22 17.35 0.72
C LEU A 292 6.65 17.53 0.20
N GLY A 293 6.84 17.85 -1.07
CA GLY A 293 8.17 17.95 -1.70
C GLY A 293 8.92 16.62 -1.77
N LEU A 294 8.19 15.50 -1.77
CA LEU A 294 8.76 14.17 -1.81
C LEU A 294 8.91 13.67 -3.27
N PRO A 295 10.01 12.97 -3.61
CA PRO A 295 10.21 12.44 -4.96
C PRO A 295 9.18 11.35 -5.28
N ARG A 296 8.70 11.36 -6.51
CA ARG A 296 7.82 10.35 -7.10
C ARG A 296 8.52 9.63 -8.24
N PHE A 297 8.05 8.43 -8.59
CA PHE A 297 8.52 7.77 -9.80
C PHE A 297 8.11 8.57 -11.04
N ALA A 298 9.01 8.63 -12.00
CA ALA A 298 8.69 9.19 -13.32
C ALA A 298 7.89 8.17 -14.12
N PHE A 299 6.89 8.66 -14.87
CA PHE A 299 6.19 7.83 -15.83
C PHE A 299 7.17 7.30 -16.89
N LYS A 300 7.12 5.99 -17.10
CA LYS A 300 7.87 5.33 -18.19
C LYS A 300 6.84 4.83 -19.19
N PRO A 301 6.79 5.44 -20.41
CA PRO A 301 5.82 5.06 -21.42
C PRO A 301 6.04 3.64 -21.96
#